data_9a6e0ca141a790cc79feb4a6291deb96
#
_entry.id   9a6e0ca141a790cc79feb4a6291deb96
#
_cell.length_a   1.000
_cell.length_b   1.000
_cell.length_c   1.000
_cell.angle_alpha   90.00
_cell.angle_beta   90.00
_cell.angle_gamma   90.00
#
_symmetry.space_group_name_H-M   'P 1'
#
loop_
_entity.id
_entity.type
_entity.pdbx_description
1 polymer ?
#
loop_
_entity_poly.entity_id
_entity_poly.type
_entity_poly.pdbx_seq_one_letter_code
_entity_poly.pdbx_strand_id
1 'polypeptide(L)'
;MGKKADAAHAKLENVGKRAPAIFFRTDAGGEPVRDWLRGLPSPDDRKRIGEDIKTVEFGWPIGMPVCKTLRDGLCEVRTKLAQNRIARVLFYIDKQGRMVLLHGFIKKTQKTPDQDLALARNNKKKHQRGLE
;
A
#
# COMPACT_ATOMS: atom_id res chain seq x y z
N MET A 1 -25.59 10.61 12.49
CA MET A 1 -25.96 9.94 11.24
C MET A 1 -24.77 9.56 10.36
N GLY A 2 -23.67 10.32 10.38
CA GLY A 2 -22.50 10.06 9.55
C GLY A 2 -21.85 8.71 9.78
N LYS A 3 -21.69 8.25 11.02
CA LYS A 3 -20.97 7.01 11.34
C LYS A 3 -21.62 5.74 10.78
N LYS A 4 -22.95 5.64 10.80
CA LYS A 4 -23.67 4.50 10.24
C LYS A 4 -23.59 4.48 8.71
N ALA A 5 -23.78 5.63 8.08
CA ALA A 5 -23.72 5.76 6.63
C ALA A 5 -22.29 5.47 6.13
N ASP A 6 -21.28 6.01 6.83
CA ASP A 6 -19.86 5.79 6.47
C ASP A 6 -19.46 4.33 6.62
N ALA A 7 -19.88 3.66 7.69
CA ALA A 7 -19.58 2.25 7.91
C ALA A 7 -20.25 1.36 6.85
N ALA A 8 -21.51 1.65 6.49
CA ALA A 8 -22.22 0.91 5.45
C ALA A 8 -21.57 1.11 4.08
N HIS A 9 -21.18 2.34 3.76
CA HIS A 9 -20.49 2.68 2.51
C HIS A 9 -19.13 1.99 2.44
N ALA A 10 -18.35 2.01 3.53
CA ALA A 10 -17.06 1.33 3.59
C ALA A 10 -17.20 -0.18 3.40
N LYS A 11 -18.23 -0.80 3.99
CA LYS A 11 -18.51 -2.23 3.78
C LYS A 11 -18.83 -2.54 2.33
N LEU A 12 -19.61 -1.69 1.65
CA LEU A 12 -19.93 -1.88 0.25
C LEU A 12 -18.70 -1.74 -0.63
N GLU A 13 -17.84 -0.75 -0.35
CA GLU A 13 -16.58 -0.56 -1.08
C GLU A 13 -15.64 -1.74 -0.93
N ASN A 14 -15.70 -2.43 0.22
CA ASN A 14 -14.81 -3.54 0.53
C ASN A 14 -15.38 -4.91 0.17
N VAL A 15 -16.61 -4.97 -0.37
CA VAL A 15 -17.22 -6.24 -0.78
C VAL A 15 -16.32 -6.93 -1.80
N GLY A 16 -15.97 -8.20 -1.52
CA GLY A 16 -15.11 -9.01 -2.37
C GLY A 16 -13.62 -8.80 -2.17
N LYS A 17 -13.21 -7.77 -1.43
CA LYS A 17 -11.80 -7.55 -1.12
C LYS A 17 -11.33 -8.49 -0.02
N ARG A 18 -10.28 -9.25 -0.29
CA ARG A 18 -9.66 -10.16 0.69
C ARG A 18 -8.74 -9.42 1.66
N ALA A 19 -8.12 -8.34 1.20
CA ALA A 19 -7.24 -7.51 2.02
C ALA A 19 -7.47 -6.04 1.66
N PRO A 20 -8.50 -5.38 2.25
CA PRO A 20 -8.78 -3.98 1.94
C PRO A 20 -7.59 -3.08 2.29
N ALA A 21 -7.21 -2.20 1.37
CA ALA A 21 -6.08 -1.30 1.58
C ALA A 21 -6.46 -0.10 2.44
N ILE A 22 -5.58 0.25 3.35
CA ILE A 22 -5.65 1.51 4.10
C ILE A 22 -4.29 2.19 4.02
N PHE A 23 -4.28 3.51 4.10
CA PHE A 23 -3.03 4.26 4.19
C PHE A 23 -2.55 4.30 5.63
N PHE A 24 -1.27 3.94 5.85
CA PHE A 24 -0.63 4.22 7.12
C PHE A 24 -0.73 5.72 7.40
N ARG A 25 -1.07 6.06 8.64
CA ARG A 25 -1.24 7.43 9.09
C ARG A 25 -0.23 7.73 10.20
N THR A 26 0.49 8.84 10.07
CA THR A 26 1.43 9.29 11.10
C THR A 26 0.69 9.86 12.30
N ASP A 27 1.39 10.02 13.42
CA ASP A 27 0.80 10.64 14.63
C ASP A 27 0.31 12.07 14.36
N ALA A 28 0.98 12.79 13.47
CA ALA A 28 0.57 14.13 13.05
C ALA A 28 -0.59 14.15 12.07
N GLY A 29 -1.09 12.98 11.65
CA GLY A 29 -2.23 12.85 10.75
C GLY A 29 -1.88 12.78 9.27
N GLY A 30 -0.60 12.79 8.90
CA GLY A 30 -0.17 12.64 7.51
C GLY A 30 -0.31 11.20 7.03
N GLU A 31 -0.56 11.04 5.73
CA GLU A 31 -0.66 9.73 5.07
C GLU A 31 0.38 9.66 3.95
N PRO A 32 1.61 9.18 4.26
CA PRO A 32 2.74 9.28 3.33
C PRO A 32 2.49 8.68 1.94
N VAL A 33 1.88 7.50 1.85
CA VAL A 33 1.63 6.88 0.55
C VAL A 33 0.57 7.64 -0.23
N ARG A 34 -0.49 8.11 0.44
CA ARG A 34 -1.52 8.92 -0.20
C ARG A 34 -0.95 10.21 -0.77
N ASP A 35 -0.13 10.91 0.03
CA ASP A 35 0.51 12.16 -0.38
C ASP A 35 1.48 11.91 -1.54
N TRP A 36 2.25 10.83 -1.47
CA TRP A 36 3.16 10.44 -2.55
C TRP A 36 2.41 10.17 -3.86
N LEU A 37 1.31 9.42 -3.81
CA LEU A 37 0.49 9.13 -5.00
C LEU A 37 -0.08 10.41 -5.61
N ARG A 38 -0.61 11.30 -4.77
CA ARG A 38 -1.17 12.58 -5.22
C ARG A 38 -0.13 13.50 -5.83
N GLY A 39 1.11 13.41 -5.36
CA GLY A 39 2.21 14.23 -5.85
C GLY A 39 2.85 13.72 -7.14
N LEU A 40 2.48 12.53 -7.63
CA LEU A 40 3.03 12.02 -8.88
C LEU A 40 2.56 12.88 -10.05
N PRO A 41 3.49 13.36 -10.91
CA PRO A 41 3.11 14.24 -12.01
C PRO A 41 2.30 13.54 -13.11
N SER A 42 2.45 12.24 -13.27
CA SER A 42 1.78 11.49 -14.33
C SER A 42 0.48 10.85 -13.84
N PRO A 43 -0.70 11.24 -14.37
CA PRO A 43 -1.96 10.57 -14.08
C PRO A 43 -1.95 9.08 -14.46
N ASP A 44 -1.24 8.71 -15.53
CA ASP A 44 -1.10 7.34 -15.98
C ASP A 44 -0.36 6.49 -14.92
N ASP A 45 0.71 7.02 -14.35
CA ASP A 45 1.44 6.33 -13.27
C ASP A 45 0.52 6.07 -12.07
N ARG A 46 -0.22 7.09 -11.63
CA ARG A 46 -1.16 6.93 -10.51
C ARG A 46 -2.21 5.86 -10.79
N LYS A 47 -2.75 5.86 -11.99
CA LYS A 47 -3.77 4.91 -12.40
C LYS A 47 -3.24 3.47 -12.36
N ARG A 48 -2.06 3.25 -12.94
CA ARG A 48 -1.44 1.92 -12.97
C ARG A 48 -1.14 1.40 -11.57
N ILE A 49 -0.59 2.24 -10.72
CA ILE A 49 -0.28 1.88 -9.33
C ILE A 49 -1.58 1.55 -8.59
N GLY A 50 -2.61 2.37 -8.73
CA GLY A 50 -3.91 2.14 -8.10
C GLY A 50 -4.56 0.84 -8.56
N GLU A 51 -4.47 0.52 -9.85
CA GLU A 51 -5.00 -0.73 -10.40
C GLU A 51 -4.29 -1.96 -9.81
N ASP A 52 -2.97 -1.90 -9.66
CA ASP A 52 -2.20 -3.01 -9.09
C ASP A 52 -2.46 -3.17 -7.59
N ILE A 53 -2.62 -2.07 -6.85
CA ILE A 53 -3.05 -2.13 -5.45
C ILE A 53 -4.41 -2.83 -5.35
N LYS A 54 -5.34 -2.46 -6.19
CA LYS A 54 -6.68 -3.06 -6.24
C LYS A 54 -6.62 -4.55 -6.57
N THR A 55 -5.75 -4.94 -7.50
CA THR A 55 -5.53 -6.36 -7.84
C THR A 55 -5.11 -7.15 -6.61
N VAL A 56 -4.22 -6.60 -5.79
CA VAL A 56 -3.79 -7.25 -4.54
C VAL A 56 -4.92 -7.28 -3.52
N GLU A 57 -5.69 -6.20 -3.39
CA GLU A 57 -6.84 -6.17 -2.47
C GLU A 57 -7.82 -7.32 -2.74
N PHE A 58 -8.14 -7.56 -4.01
CA PHE A 58 -9.10 -8.60 -4.39
C PHE A 58 -8.49 -10.00 -4.46
N GLY A 59 -7.20 -10.11 -4.78
CA GLY A 59 -6.54 -11.39 -5.04
C GLY A 59 -5.71 -11.95 -3.89
N TRP A 60 -5.53 -11.21 -2.80
CA TRP A 60 -4.65 -11.63 -1.72
C TRP A 60 -5.01 -13.02 -1.16
N PRO A 61 -4.04 -13.91 -0.90
CA PRO A 61 -2.61 -13.76 -1.23
C PRO A 61 -2.35 -13.98 -2.73
N ILE A 62 -1.53 -13.11 -3.30
CA ILE A 62 -1.18 -13.17 -4.71
C ILE A 62 0.34 -12.92 -4.84
N GLY A 63 0.98 -13.60 -5.78
CA GLY A 63 2.42 -13.53 -5.96
C GLY A 63 2.86 -12.68 -7.15
N MET A 64 4.10 -12.90 -7.54
CA MET A 64 4.69 -12.22 -8.70
C MET A 64 3.84 -12.44 -9.97
N PRO A 65 3.85 -11.48 -10.90
CA PRO A 65 4.71 -10.30 -10.93
C PRO A 65 4.21 -9.09 -10.14
N VAL A 66 2.94 -9.07 -9.67
CA VAL A 66 2.34 -7.87 -9.08
C VAL A 66 2.69 -7.71 -7.60
N CYS A 67 2.90 -8.81 -6.87
CA CYS A 67 3.18 -8.77 -5.44
C CYS A 67 4.39 -9.62 -5.09
N LYS A 68 5.36 -9.03 -4.40
CA LYS A 68 6.57 -9.70 -3.94
C LYS A 68 6.62 -9.73 -2.42
N THR A 69 6.88 -10.90 -1.85
CA THR A 69 7.10 -11.04 -0.42
C THR A 69 8.54 -10.63 -0.08
N LEU A 70 8.67 -9.79 0.95
CA LEU A 70 9.95 -9.32 1.47
C LEU A 70 10.16 -9.87 2.89
N ARG A 71 11.24 -9.44 3.55
CA ARG A 71 11.53 -9.83 4.94
C ARG A 71 10.60 -9.12 5.93
N ASP A 72 10.54 -9.63 7.14
CA ASP A 72 9.88 -8.99 8.30
C ASP A 72 8.37 -8.76 8.10
N GLY A 73 7.71 -9.66 7.36
CA GLY A 73 6.28 -9.54 7.11
C GLY A 73 5.90 -8.45 6.12
N LEU A 74 6.89 -7.85 5.47
CA LEU A 74 6.64 -6.85 4.43
C LEU A 74 6.40 -7.51 3.08
N CYS A 75 5.57 -6.86 2.29
CA CYS A 75 5.33 -7.21 0.89
C CYS A 75 5.41 -5.93 0.05
N GLU A 76 5.58 -6.07 -1.26
CA GLU A 76 5.53 -4.91 -2.14
C GLU A 76 4.64 -5.16 -3.35
N VAL A 77 3.83 -4.16 -3.68
CA VAL A 77 3.13 -4.09 -4.96
C VAL A 77 4.10 -3.50 -5.97
N ARG A 78 4.35 -4.22 -7.05
CA ARG A 78 5.28 -3.80 -8.11
C ARG A 78 4.48 -3.43 -9.35
N THR A 79 4.65 -2.20 -9.80
CA THR A 79 3.97 -1.67 -10.99
C THR A 79 5.00 -1.24 -12.01
N LYS A 80 4.94 -1.85 -13.19
CA LYS A 80 5.78 -1.43 -14.32
C LYS A 80 5.22 -0.15 -14.92
N LEU A 81 6.07 0.85 -15.02
CA LEU A 81 5.76 2.15 -15.61
C LEU A 81 6.56 2.34 -16.88
N ALA A 82 6.24 3.41 -17.63
CA ALA A 82 7.01 3.78 -18.82
C ALA A 82 8.48 4.04 -18.49
N GLN A 83 9.36 3.88 -19.50
CA GLN A 83 10.79 4.17 -19.38
C GLN A 83 11.53 3.28 -18.37
N ASN A 84 11.10 2.02 -18.26
CA ASN A 84 11.72 1.02 -17.35
C ASN A 84 11.67 1.41 -15.87
N ARG A 85 10.78 2.34 -15.50
CA ARG A 85 10.56 2.69 -14.10
C ARG A 85 9.68 1.64 -13.44
N ILE A 86 9.94 1.37 -12.19
CA ILE A 86 9.14 0.45 -11.39
C ILE A 86 8.67 1.18 -10.13
N ALA A 87 7.36 1.30 -9.98
CA ALA A 87 6.78 1.78 -8.74
C ALA A 87 6.68 0.63 -7.76
N ARG A 88 6.97 0.90 -6.49
CA ARG A 88 6.85 -0.07 -5.41
C ARG A 88 6.09 0.57 -4.27
N VAL A 89 5.04 -0.12 -3.82
CA VAL A 89 4.31 0.27 -2.61
C VAL A 89 4.49 -0.86 -1.61
N LEU A 90 5.19 -0.57 -0.51
CA LEU A 90 5.44 -1.54 0.54
C LEU A 90 4.28 -1.54 1.52
N PHE A 91 3.86 -2.74 1.91
CA PHE A 91 2.72 -2.93 2.80
C PHE A 91 2.93 -4.15 3.71
N TYR A 92 2.06 -4.30 4.69
CA TYR A 92 1.91 -5.53 5.45
C TYR A 92 0.43 -5.77 5.71
N ILE A 93 0.09 -7.01 6.05
CA ILE A 93 -1.28 -7.36 6.43
C ILE A 93 -1.37 -7.30 7.95
N ASP A 94 -2.24 -6.44 8.47
CA ASP A 94 -2.40 -6.29 9.91
C ASP A 94 -3.30 -7.39 10.51
N LYS A 95 -3.47 -7.37 11.83
CA LYS A 95 -4.28 -8.36 12.55
C LYS A 95 -5.74 -8.36 12.13
N GLN A 96 -6.21 -7.27 11.54
CA GLN A 96 -7.58 -7.15 11.05
C GLN A 96 -7.71 -7.57 9.59
N GLY A 97 -6.63 -8.08 8.98
CA GLY A 97 -6.62 -8.51 7.59
C GLY A 97 -6.55 -7.38 6.57
N ARG A 98 -6.14 -6.20 6.98
CA ARG A 98 -6.04 -5.03 6.10
C ARG A 98 -4.65 -4.91 5.50
N MET A 99 -4.61 -4.46 4.25
CA MET A 99 -3.39 -4.14 3.51
C MET A 99 -2.96 -2.72 3.88
N VAL A 100 -2.00 -2.59 4.79
CA VAL A 100 -1.55 -1.29 5.30
C VAL A 100 -0.43 -0.77 4.41
N LEU A 101 -0.71 0.29 3.65
CA LEU A 101 0.25 0.90 2.72
C LEU A 101 1.22 1.80 3.50
N LEU A 102 2.50 1.41 3.54
CA LEU A 102 3.50 1.99 4.44
C LEU A 102 4.43 3.00 3.77
N HIS A 103 4.86 2.72 2.55
CA HIS A 103 5.87 3.53 1.87
C HIS A 103 5.81 3.27 0.37
N GLY A 104 6.00 4.30 -0.44
CA GLY A 104 6.00 4.19 -1.89
C GLY A 104 7.16 4.94 -2.51
N PHE A 105 7.70 4.39 -3.59
CA PHE A 105 8.78 5.02 -4.35
C PHE A 105 8.84 4.47 -5.77
N ILE A 106 9.52 5.20 -6.66
CA ILE A 106 9.73 4.78 -8.04
C ILE A 106 11.25 4.76 -8.32
N LYS A 107 11.76 3.61 -8.75
CA LYS A 107 13.16 3.45 -9.16
C LYS A 107 13.25 2.46 -10.32
N LYS A 108 14.38 2.48 -11.01
CA LYS A 108 14.65 1.54 -12.12
C LYS A 108 15.33 0.25 -11.65
N THR A 109 15.85 0.22 -10.42
CA THR A 109 16.55 -0.94 -9.86
C THR A 109 15.60 -2.09 -9.56
N GLN A 110 16.09 -3.32 -9.67
CA GLN A 110 15.30 -4.52 -9.36
C GLN A 110 15.19 -4.76 -7.86
N LYS A 111 16.25 -4.49 -7.11
CA LYS A 111 16.28 -4.70 -5.67
C LYS A 111 15.66 -3.53 -4.94
N THR A 112 14.87 -3.80 -3.91
CA THR A 112 14.32 -2.78 -3.02
C THR A 112 15.47 -2.23 -2.16
N PRO A 113 15.75 -0.92 -2.22
CA PRO A 113 16.84 -0.34 -1.43
C PRO A 113 16.62 -0.47 0.08
N ASP A 114 17.71 -0.64 0.83
CA ASP A 114 17.65 -0.79 2.28
C ASP A 114 17.01 0.39 2.98
N GLN A 115 17.23 1.60 2.46
CA GLN A 115 16.62 2.82 3.01
C GLN A 115 15.11 2.78 2.92
N ASP A 116 14.55 2.32 1.80
CA ASP A 116 13.11 2.21 1.61
C ASP A 116 12.52 1.11 2.49
N LEU A 117 13.24 -0.01 2.65
CA LEU A 117 12.85 -1.08 3.57
C LEU A 117 12.81 -0.56 5.02
N ALA A 118 13.81 0.21 5.43
CA ALA A 118 13.89 0.76 6.79
C ALA A 118 12.71 1.70 7.08
N LEU A 119 12.36 2.56 6.13
CA LEU A 119 11.19 3.44 6.26
C LEU A 119 9.89 2.64 6.42
N ALA A 120 9.71 1.61 5.60
CA ALA A 120 8.53 0.76 5.68
C ALA A 120 8.45 0.01 7.01
N ARG A 121 9.57 -0.56 7.50
CA ARG A 121 9.61 -1.23 8.80
C ARG A 121 9.25 -0.30 9.94
N ASN A 122 9.78 0.92 9.91
CA ASN A 122 9.50 1.92 10.94
C ASN A 122 8.02 2.28 10.97
N ASN A 123 7.42 2.50 9.81
CA ASN A 123 6.01 2.81 9.70
C ASN A 123 5.13 1.62 10.12
N LYS A 124 5.53 0.40 9.80
CA LYS A 124 4.85 -0.81 10.28
C LYS A 124 4.81 -0.87 11.80
N LYS A 125 5.96 -0.64 12.46
CA LYS A 125 6.04 -0.64 13.92
C LYS A 125 5.12 0.41 14.52
N LYS A 126 5.09 1.61 13.95
CA LYS A 126 4.19 2.68 14.42
C LYS A 126 2.73 2.29 14.28
N HIS A 127 2.35 1.70 13.16
CA HIS A 127 0.98 1.25 12.94
C HIS A 127 0.60 0.15 13.94
N GLN A 128 1.48 -0.81 14.17
CA GLN A 128 1.24 -1.90 15.13
C GLN A 128 1.05 -1.38 16.55
N ARG A 129 1.82 -0.38 16.97
CA ARG A 129 1.65 0.25 18.29
C ARG A 129 0.30 0.93 18.44
N GLY A 130 -0.17 1.57 17.37
CA GLY A 130 -1.48 2.23 17.36
C GLY A 130 -2.66 1.27 17.49
N LEU A 131 -2.45 -0.03 17.21
CA LEU A 131 -3.48 -1.06 17.34
C LEU A 131 -3.51 -1.69 18.75
N GLU A 132 -2.50 -1.41 19.56
CA GLU A 132 -2.45 -1.86 20.95
C GLU A 132 -3.28 -0.93 21.84
#